data_eadfbae70e020c02ebcac9ab6a8bb702
#
_entry.id   eadfbae70e020c02ebcac9ab6a8bb702
#
_cell.length_a   1.000
_cell.length_b   1.000
_cell.length_c   1.000
_cell.angle_alpha   90.00
_cell.angle_beta   90.00
_cell.angle_gamma   90.00
#
_symmetry.space_group_name_H-M   'P 1'
#
loop_
_entity.id
_entity.type
_entity.pdbx_description
1 polymer ?
#
loop_
_entity_poly.entity_id
_entity_poly.type
_entity_poly.pdbx_seq_one_letter_code
_entity_poly.pdbx_strand_id
1 'polypeptide(L)'
;MACGGGLYSFIGSRLAVAGLEAFLLGAALNSSMTRPPNRSGGEVPRTFGVEEEFLLVDATTGQPVPAAEACLAKAPQRPETSGGPSLALEVQQEQLEAVGPVCSTLQEVIAGIREGRRLADEAARSVGARAVAVATSPMPATPTLVAQPRFLNMATRFGVTLREQLTCGFHVHVGVNDGEEGVAVLDRIRRWLPVLLALSANSPFWQGADTGYASFRYQAWSRWPTAGPCERFGSEREYHRYVQSLLTTGVLLDEGMVYFDARLSRNHPTVEVRIADVCMEASHAAAIAALVRGLVERAAREWRSGISEPRLSAGQLRLAAWKASQSGVDDTLLHPLLNIPCPAGEAVQVLLSHIRPALADSGDEEQVTAEAARILSAGTGARRQRETMMSTQSLAAVVLEAVGHTHGVEHHGPAQAVPAPASYLTDIPRSRS
;
A
#
# COMPACT_ATOMS: atom_id res chain seq x y z
N MET A 1 3.50 -52.16 29.06
CA MET A 1 2.41 -51.62 29.85
C MET A 1 2.30 -50.15 29.44
N ALA A 2 1.47 -49.86 28.50
CA ALA A 2 0.07 -49.47 28.55
C ALA A 2 -0.10 -48.00 28.96
N CYS A 3 -0.41 -47.23 27.96
CA CYS A 3 -1.62 -46.42 27.69
C CYS A 3 -1.73 -45.07 28.39
N GLY A 4 -1.96 -44.05 27.62
CA GLY A 4 -2.43 -42.74 28.03
C GLY A 4 -2.36 -41.70 26.89
N GLY A 5 -3.01 -41.97 25.76
CA GLY A 5 -3.22 -40.96 24.70
C GLY A 5 -4.64 -40.37 24.83
N GLY A 6 -4.77 -39.10 24.49
CA GLY A 6 -6.02 -38.51 24.04
C GLY A 6 -6.77 -37.70 25.09
N LEU A 7 -6.94 -36.46 24.81
CA LEU A 7 -8.01 -35.47 25.10
C LEU A 7 -7.44 -34.07 25.34
N TYR A 8 -6.92 -33.42 24.29
CA TYR A 8 -6.75 -31.96 24.29
C TYR A 8 -6.99 -31.40 22.87
N SER A 9 -8.20 -31.54 22.35
CA SER A 9 -8.52 -31.00 21.04
C SER A 9 -9.95 -30.49 20.84
N PHE A 10 -10.73 -30.21 21.89
CA PHE A 10 -12.12 -29.75 21.66
C PHE A 10 -12.65 -28.65 22.58
N ILE A 11 -11.83 -28.01 23.40
CA ILE A 11 -12.31 -26.97 24.33
C ILE A 11 -11.91 -25.54 23.85
N GLY A 12 -10.95 -25.39 22.95
CA GLY A 12 -10.48 -24.04 22.49
C GLY A 12 -11.47 -23.28 21.62
N SER A 13 -12.30 -23.96 20.83
CA SER A 13 -13.16 -23.28 19.83
C SER A 13 -14.48 -22.71 20.38
N ARG A 14 -14.98 -23.19 21.50
CA ARG A 14 -16.23 -22.68 22.09
C ARG A 14 -16.05 -21.48 23.03
N LEU A 15 -14.87 -21.29 23.61
CA LEU A 15 -14.58 -20.13 24.46
C LEU A 15 -14.29 -18.86 23.66
N ALA A 16 -13.76 -18.99 22.45
CA ALA A 16 -13.52 -17.87 21.57
C ALA A 16 -14.82 -17.25 21.02
N VAL A 17 -15.84 -18.07 20.74
CA VAL A 17 -17.15 -17.60 20.22
C VAL A 17 -17.96 -16.90 21.33
N ALA A 18 -17.92 -17.40 22.56
CA ALA A 18 -18.62 -16.76 23.68
C ALA A 18 -18.01 -15.41 24.08
N GLY A 19 -16.69 -15.23 23.93
CA GLY A 19 -16.01 -13.94 24.14
C GLY A 19 -16.36 -12.88 23.08
N LEU A 20 -16.59 -13.31 21.85
CA LEU A 20 -16.95 -12.42 20.74
C LEU A 20 -18.39 -11.89 20.90
N GLU A 21 -19.34 -12.72 21.31
CA GLU A 21 -20.73 -12.30 21.57
C GLU A 21 -20.81 -11.34 22.78
N ALA A 22 -20.04 -11.56 23.83
CA ALA A 22 -19.99 -10.67 24.98
C ALA A 22 -19.37 -9.30 24.65
N PHE A 23 -18.39 -9.25 23.74
CA PHE A 23 -17.78 -8.00 23.28
C PHE A 23 -18.71 -7.22 22.36
N LEU A 24 -19.47 -7.89 21.50
CA LEU A 24 -20.46 -7.25 20.61
C LEU A 24 -21.71 -6.77 21.38
N LEU A 25 -22.14 -7.51 22.42
CA LEU A 25 -23.23 -7.06 23.32
C LEU A 25 -22.80 -5.90 24.24
N GLY A 26 -21.56 -5.87 24.71
CA GLY A 26 -21.02 -4.77 25.50
C GLY A 26 -20.91 -3.46 24.72
N ALA A 27 -20.62 -3.53 23.42
CA ALA A 27 -20.63 -2.37 22.52
C ALA A 27 -22.03 -1.85 22.19
N ALA A 28 -23.04 -2.73 22.22
CA ALA A 28 -24.45 -2.35 21.96
C ALA A 28 -25.16 -1.75 23.21
N LEU A 29 -24.73 -2.06 24.42
CA LEU A 29 -25.35 -1.59 25.66
C LEU A 29 -24.83 -0.23 26.16
N ASN A 30 -23.72 0.28 25.62
CA ASN A 30 -23.20 1.60 25.96
C ASN A 30 -23.71 2.73 25.04
N SER A 31 -24.68 2.47 24.18
CA SER A 31 -25.25 3.47 23.26
C SER A 31 -26.47 4.23 23.81
N SER A 32 -26.77 4.15 25.11
CA SER A 32 -27.89 4.87 25.73
C SER A 32 -27.45 5.96 26.71
N MET A 33 -26.50 6.83 26.32
CA MET A 33 -26.31 8.09 26.99
C MET A 33 -26.13 9.23 25.97
N THR A 34 -27.18 10.11 25.98
CA THR A 34 -27.24 11.47 25.46
C THR A 34 -26.69 11.74 24.06
N ARG A 35 -27.61 11.71 23.11
CA ARG A 35 -27.45 12.28 21.78
C ARG A 35 -27.01 13.75 21.89
N PRO A 36 -25.85 14.16 21.43
CA PRO A 36 -25.52 15.56 21.28
C PRO A 36 -26.44 16.21 20.22
N PRO A 37 -26.69 17.51 20.27
CA PRO A 37 -27.65 18.16 19.40
C PRO A 37 -27.27 18.01 17.93
N ASN A 38 -28.27 17.67 17.15
CA ASN A 38 -28.26 17.53 15.71
C ASN A 38 -27.67 18.79 15.05
N ARG A 39 -26.41 18.77 14.63
CA ARG A 39 -25.87 19.74 13.67
C ARG A 39 -26.11 19.16 12.29
N SER A 40 -27.20 19.59 11.68
CA SER A 40 -27.51 19.46 10.25
C SER A 40 -26.60 20.41 9.45
N GLY A 41 -25.34 20.06 9.36
CA GLY A 41 -24.34 20.61 8.44
C GLY A 41 -23.38 19.46 8.15
N GLY A 42 -23.51 18.80 7.00
CA GLY A 42 -22.61 17.73 6.61
C GLY A 42 -21.15 18.23 6.68
N GLU A 43 -20.31 17.60 7.51
CA GLU A 43 -18.86 17.85 7.46
C GLU A 43 -18.41 17.62 6.01
N VAL A 44 -17.70 18.60 5.44
CA VAL A 44 -17.14 18.47 4.09
C VAL A 44 -16.14 17.31 4.13
N PRO A 45 -16.23 16.33 3.20
CA PRO A 45 -15.30 15.22 3.15
C PRO A 45 -13.84 15.72 3.07
N ARG A 46 -12.92 15.01 3.71
CA ARG A 46 -11.50 15.36 3.67
C ARG A 46 -10.98 15.34 2.25
N THR A 47 -10.13 16.32 1.93
CA THR A 47 -9.35 16.31 0.71
C THR A 47 -8.28 15.24 0.78
N PHE A 48 -7.93 14.70 -0.39
CA PHE A 48 -6.87 13.71 -0.52
C PHE A 48 -6.18 13.85 -1.88
N GLY A 49 -4.97 13.33 -1.98
CA GLY A 49 -4.18 13.29 -3.22
C GLY A 49 -3.32 12.05 -3.21
N VAL A 50 -2.77 11.71 -4.36
CA VAL A 50 -1.95 10.51 -4.53
C VAL A 50 -0.67 10.82 -5.30
N GLU A 51 0.37 10.04 -5.03
CA GLU A 51 1.61 9.96 -5.79
C GLU A 51 1.77 8.52 -6.29
N GLU A 52 2.06 8.35 -7.57
CA GLU A 52 2.33 7.06 -8.19
C GLU A 52 3.75 7.04 -8.75
N GLU A 53 4.54 6.05 -8.36
CA GLU A 53 5.85 5.79 -8.94
C GLU A 53 5.71 4.73 -10.06
N PHE A 54 6.35 4.96 -11.21
CA PHE A 54 6.32 4.05 -12.35
C PHE A 54 7.71 3.56 -12.69
N LEU A 55 7.81 2.31 -13.12
CA LEU A 55 8.99 1.80 -13.78
C LEU A 55 8.98 2.21 -15.25
N LEU A 56 10.14 2.69 -15.76
CA LEU A 56 10.36 2.98 -17.16
C LEU A 56 10.95 1.75 -17.84
N VAL A 57 10.30 1.26 -18.90
CA VAL A 57 10.69 0.03 -19.59
C VAL A 57 10.76 0.24 -21.10
N ASP A 58 11.62 -0.53 -21.77
CA ASP A 58 11.63 -0.63 -23.22
C ASP A 58 10.30 -1.18 -23.75
N ALA A 59 9.73 -0.54 -24.75
CA ALA A 59 8.39 -0.83 -25.27
C ALA A 59 8.26 -2.22 -25.92
N THR A 60 9.38 -2.87 -26.24
CA THR A 60 9.42 -4.16 -26.96
C THR A 60 9.87 -5.31 -26.05
N THR A 61 10.90 -5.06 -25.26
CA THR A 61 11.55 -6.10 -24.44
C THR A 61 11.06 -6.14 -23.00
N GLY A 62 10.41 -5.07 -22.51
CA GLY A 62 10.03 -4.93 -21.11
C GLY A 62 11.21 -4.71 -20.14
N GLN A 63 12.43 -4.53 -20.66
CA GLN A 63 13.61 -4.24 -19.83
C GLN A 63 13.54 -2.84 -19.23
N PRO A 64 13.87 -2.63 -17.94
CA PRO A 64 14.02 -1.31 -17.37
C PRO A 64 15.04 -0.45 -18.15
N VAL A 65 14.72 0.82 -18.37
CA VAL A 65 15.57 1.75 -19.12
C VAL A 65 15.83 3.03 -18.31
N PRO A 66 17.07 3.52 -18.25
CA PRO A 66 17.44 4.73 -17.52
C PRO A 66 17.07 6.00 -18.33
N ALA A 67 15.82 6.44 -18.22
CA ALA A 67 15.28 7.49 -19.08
C ALA A 67 14.57 8.64 -18.34
N ALA A 68 14.52 8.66 -17.01
CA ALA A 68 13.70 9.61 -16.23
C ALA A 68 14.04 11.08 -16.53
N GLU A 69 15.32 11.47 -16.55
CA GLU A 69 15.72 12.85 -16.86
C GLU A 69 15.33 13.24 -18.30
N ALA A 70 15.47 12.31 -19.26
CA ALA A 70 15.07 12.54 -20.64
C ALA A 70 13.54 12.64 -20.79
N CYS A 71 12.77 11.84 -20.05
CA CYS A 71 11.32 11.94 -19.99
C CYS A 71 10.89 13.30 -19.44
N LEU A 72 11.45 13.71 -18.30
CA LEU A 72 11.09 14.97 -17.66
C LEU A 72 11.44 16.19 -18.51
N ALA A 73 12.59 16.16 -19.20
CA ALA A 73 13.00 17.23 -20.12
C ALA A 73 12.05 17.43 -21.31
N LYS A 74 11.32 16.38 -21.70
CA LYS A 74 10.34 16.40 -22.80
C LYS A 74 8.89 16.48 -22.35
N ALA A 75 8.64 16.31 -21.04
CA ALA A 75 7.30 16.43 -20.49
C ALA A 75 6.76 17.85 -20.71
N PRO A 76 5.45 18.01 -21.03
CA PRO A 76 4.84 19.32 -21.14
C PRO A 76 5.01 20.09 -19.82
N GLN A 77 5.68 21.24 -19.87
CA GLN A 77 5.76 22.13 -18.71
C GLN A 77 4.37 22.71 -18.46
N ARG A 78 3.77 22.31 -17.35
CA ARG A 78 2.50 22.86 -16.88
C ARG A 78 2.77 23.88 -15.78
N PRO A 79 2.12 25.05 -15.79
CA PRO A 79 2.19 25.95 -14.65
C PRO A 79 1.69 25.22 -13.38
N GLU A 80 2.33 25.41 -12.24
CA GLU A 80 1.89 24.87 -10.94
C GLU A 80 0.42 25.24 -10.61
N THR A 81 -0.04 26.37 -11.17
CA THR A 81 -1.42 26.86 -11.03
C THR A 81 -2.45 26.09 -11.86
N SER A 82 -2.04 25.13 -12.71
CA SER A 82 -2.96 24.41 -13.60
C SER A 82 -3.86 23.40 -12.93
N GLY A 83 -3.60 23.07 -11.64
CA GLY A 83 -4.41 22.14 -10.83
C GLY A 83 -4.42 20.69 -11.31
N GLY A 84 -3.55 20.33 -12.27
CA GLY A 84 -3.40 18.96 -12.79
C GLY A 84 -2.19 18.24 -12.20
N PRO A 85 -2.00 16.94 -12.54
CA PRO A 85 -0.83 16.18 -12.09
C PRO A 85 0.47 16.70 -12.70
N SER A 86 1.58 16.50 -11.99
CA SER A 86 2.94 16.83 -12.42
C SER A 86 3.84 15.59 -12.37
N LEU A 87 4.99 15.63 -13.06
CA LEU A 87 5.99 14.58 -13.05
C LEU A 87 7.21 15.02 -12.25
N ALA A 88 7.81 14.08 -11.51
CA ALA A 88 9.02 14.28 -10.73
C ALA A 88 10.04 13.17 -10.94
N LEU A 89 11.33 13.46 -10.63
CA LEU A 89 12.39 12.47 -10.62
C LEU A 89 12.40 11.72 -9.30
N GLU A 90 12.59 10.43 -9.39
CA GLU A 90 12.94 9.55 -8.28
C GLU A 90 14.46 9.33 -8.21
N VAL A 91 14.90 8.48 -7.27
CA VAL A 91 16.32 8.18 -7.02
C VAL A 91 16.99 7.54 -8.24
N GLN A 92 16.25 6.69 -8.97
CA GLN A 92 16.80 5.93 -10.11
C GLN A 92 16.25 6.45 -11.44
N GLN A 93 17.09 6.42 -12.47
CA GLN A 93 16.74 6.82 -13.83
C GLN A 93 15.66 5.93 -14.48
N GLU A 94 15.46 4.73 -13.95
CA GLU A 94 14.43 3.79 -14.39
C GLU A 94 13.07 4.05 -13.74
N GLN A 95 12.93 5.14 -12.95
CA GLN A 95 11.70 5.50 -12.26
C GLN A 95 11.24 6.90 -12.59
N LEU A 96 9.92 7.09 -12.63
CA LEU A 96 9.28 8.38 -12.79
C LEU A 96 8.09 8.47 -11.84
N GLU A 97 7.95 9.57 -11.13
CA GLU A 97 6.83 9.80 -10.21
C GLU A 97 5.78 10.72 -10.86
N ALA A 98 4.50 10.42 -10.70
CA ALA A 98 3.40 11.32 -10.98
C ALA A 98 2.75 11.76 -9.65
N VAL A 99 2.83 13.07 -9.38
CA VAL A 99 2.20 13.72 -8.24
C VAL A 99 0.83 14.22 -8.65
N GLY A 100 -0.22 13.67 -8.06
CA GLY A 100 -1.61 14.01 -8.37
C GLY A 100 -2.08 15.32 -7.73
N PRO A 101 -3.20 15.89 -8.20
CA PRO A 101 -3.79 17.08 -7.61
C PRO A 101 -4.47 16.76 -6.25
N VAL A 102 -4.76 17.82 -5.50
CA VAL A 102 -5.64 17.73 -4.33
C VAL A 102 -7.08 17.54 -4.82
N CYS A 103 -7.74 16.47 -4.36
CA CYS A 103 -9.07 16.05 -4.77
C CYS A 103 -10.03 16.06 -3.58
N SER A 104 -11.32 16.24 -3.86
CA SER A 104 -12.41 16.17 -2.88
C SER A 104 -13.30 14.94 -3.08
N THR A 105 -13.33 14.39 -4.29
CA THR A 105 -14.15 13.23 -4.66
C THR A 105 -13.32 12.09 -5.21
N LEU A 106 -13.84 10.86 -5.12
CA LEU A 106 -13.22 9.66 -5.68
C LEU A 106 -13.09 9.76 -7.21
N GLN A 107 -14.05 10.38 -7.89
CA GLN A 107 -14.01 10.60 -9.33
C GLN A 107 -12.87 11.52 -9.75
N GLU A 108 -12.61 12.58 -8.99
CA GLU A 108 -11.45 13.45 -9.23
C GLU A 108 -10.12 12.69 -9.07
N VAL A 109 -10.00 11.83 -8.05
CA VAL A 109 -8.81 10.99 -7.85
C VAL A 109 -8.62 10.03 -9.02
N ILE A 110 -9.68 9.33 -9.46
CA ILE A 110 -9.59 8.42 -10.62
C ILE A 110 -9.15 9.19 -11.87
N ALA A 111 -9.72 10.37 -12.11
CA ALA A 111 -9.33 11.20 -13.24
C ALA A 111 -7.87 11.67 -13.11
N GLY A 112 -7.45 12.09 -11.92
CA GLY A 112 -6.06 12.50 -11.63
C GLY A 112 -5.06 11.37 -11.85
N ILE A 113 -5.36 10.16 -11.37
CA ILE A 113 -4.54 8.96 -11.60
C ILE A 113 -4.41 8.66 -13.09
N ARG A 114 -5.52 8.62 -13.82
CA ARG A 114 -5.50 8.35 -15.28
C ARG A 114 -4.71 9.40 -16.04
N GLU A 115 -4.86 10.67 -15.69
CA GLU A 115 -4.11 11.76 -16.32
C GLU A 115 -2.62 11.72 -15.97
N GLY A 116 -2.25 11.41 -14.71
CA GLY A 116 -0.85 11.23 -14.29
C GLY A 116 -0.18 10.09 -15.08
N ARG A 117 -0.86 8.95 -15.20
CA ARG A 117 -0.40 7.78 -15.98
C ARG A 117 -0.23 8.15 -17.46
N ARG A 118 -1.19 8.88 -18.04
CA ARG A 118 -1.13 9.35 -19.42
C ARG A 118 0.09 10.27 -19.66
N LEU A 119 0.33 11.22 -18.76
CA LEU A 119 1.48 12.12 -18.83
C LEU A 119 2.80 11.38 -18.72
N ALA A 120 2.91 10.44 -17.76
CA ALA A 120 4.11 9.62 -17.59
C ALA A 120 4.40 8.78 -18.82
N ASP A 121 3.39 8.15 -19.43
CA ASP A 121 3.57 7.35 -20.65
C ASP A 121 3.85 8.19 -21.90
N GLU A 122 3.25 9.37 -22.04
CA GLU A 122 3.58 10.30 -23.14
C GLU A 122 5.05 10.73 -23.05
N ALA A 123 5.51 11.12 -21.86
CA ALA A 123 6.91 11.46 -21.63
C ALA A 123 7.82 10.26 -21.95
N ALA A 124 7.48 9.06 -21.47
CA ALA A 124 8.24 7.84 -21.74
C ALA A 124 8.28 7.50 -23.24
N ARG A 125 7.16 7.53 -23.92
CA ARG A 125 7.08 7.28 -25.39
C ARG A 125 7.94 8.24 -26.20
N SER A 126 8.07 9.48 -25.77
CA SER A 126 8.89 10.49 -26.47
C SER A 126 10.38 10.13 -26.51
N VAL A 127 10.81 9.16 -25.68
CA VAL A 127 12.18 8.64 -25.61
C VAL A 127 12.27 7.15 -25.93
N GLY A 128 11.19 6.54 -26.46
CA GLY A 128 11.16 5.12 -26.86
C GLY A 128 10.87 4.15 -25.71
N ALA A 129 10.44 4.65 -24.55
CA ALA A 129 10.09 3.86 -23.37
C ALA A 129 8.57 3.81 -23.13
N ARG A 130 8.16 3.06 -22.10
CA ARG A 130 6.81 3.03 -21.54
C ARG A 130 6.87 3.20 -20.03
N ALA A 131 5.89 3.86 -19.45
CA ALA A 131 5.68 3.90 -18.01
C ALA A 131 4.75 2.75 -17.58
N VAL A 132 5.15 1.97 -16.57
CA VAL A 132 4.36 0.81 -16.10
C VAL A 132 4.22 0.80 -14.59
N ALA A 133 3.01 0.55 -14.11
CA ALA A 133 2.68 0.41 -12.70
C ALA A 133 2.93 -1.03 -12.22
N VAL A 134 4.20 -1.36 -11.97
CA VAL A 134 4.66 -2.57 -11.27
C VAL A 134 5.58 -2.14 -10.13
N ALA A 135 5.40 -2.72 -8.96
CA ALA A 135 6.07 -2.18 -7.78
C ALA A 135 7.53 -2.67 -7.60
N THR A 136 7.94 -3.67 -8.36
CA THR A 136 9.34 -4.11 -8.56
C THR A 136 9.54 -4.55 -10.00
N SER A 137 10.78 -4.48 -10.51
CA SER A 137 11.06 -4.99 -11.85
C SER A 137 11.01 -6.52 -11.89
N PRO A 138 10.12 -7.13 -12.73
CA PRO A 138 10.19 -8.56 -12.98
C PRO A 138 11.50 -8.97 -13.68
N MET A 139 12.03 -8.11 -14.53
CA MET A 139 13.27 -8.35 -15.27
C MET A 139 14.50 -8.04 -14.42
N PRO A 140 15.64 -8.77 -14.61
CA PRO A 140 16.89 -8.36 -14.01
C PRO A 140 17.28 -6.94 -14.42
N ALA A 141 17.68 -6.12 -13.45
CA ALA A 141 18.07 -4.74 -13.68
C ALA A 141 19.20 -4.31 -12.74
N THR A 142 20.08 -3.46 -13.26
CA THR A 142 21.04 -2.70 -12.45
C THR A 142 20.62 -1.23 -12.52
N PRO A 143 20.02 -0.66 -11.47
CA PRO A 143 19.51 0.70 -11.49
C PRO A 143 20.62 1.73 -11.71
N THR A 144 20.27 2.81 -12.40
CA THR A 144 21.14 3.94 -12.71
C THR A 144 20.74 5.15 -11.87
N LEU A 145 21.64 5.64 -11.06
CA LEU A 145 21.36 6.73 -10.14
C LEU A 145 21.14 8.07 -10.90
N VAL A 146 20.12 8.82 -10.50
CA VAL A 146 19.96 10.22 -10.91
C VAL A 146 21.07 11.05 -10.27
N ALA A 147 21.80 11.83 -11.08
CA ALA A 147 23.02 12.54 -10.66
C ALA A 147 22.73 13.82 -9.83
N GLN A 148 21.88 13.70 -8.80
CA GLN A 148 21.62 14.79 -7.86
C GLN A 148 22.52 14.68 -6.61
N PRO A 149 23.00 15.80 -6.03
CA PRO A 149 23.91 15.80 -4.87
C PRO A 149 23.37 14.98 -3.69
N ARG A 150 22.06 15.05 -3.42
CA ARG A 150 21.39 14.27 -2.37
C ARG A 150 21.49 12.77 -2.62
N PHE A 151 21.18 12.31 -3.83
CA PHE A 151 21.20 10.91 -4.20
C PHE A 151 22.61 10.33 -4.24
N LEU A 152 23.58 11.10 -4.71
CA LEU A 152 25.02 10.73 -4.65
C LEU A 152 25.49 10.54 -3.21
N ASN A 153 25.07 11.42 -2.30
CA ASN A 153 25.38 11.28 -0.86
C ASN A 153 24.69 10.03 -0.27
N MET A 154 23.42 9.77 -0.62
CA MET A 154 22.72 8.54 -0.23
C MET A 154 23.48 7.29 -0.74
N ALA A 155 23.93 7.27 -1.99
CA ALA A 155 24.66 6.14 -2.57
C ALA A 155 25.97 5.84 -1.81
N THR A 156 26.70 6.89 -1.42
CA THR A 156 27.91 6.77 -0.62
C THR A 156 27.62 6.20 0.77
N ARG A 157 26.53 6.63 1.40
CA ARG A 157 26.19 6.27 2.78
C ARG A 157 25.53 4.90 2.91
N PHE A 158 24.59 4.55 2.00
CA PHE A 158 23.79 3.34 2.10
C PHE A 158 24.24 2.21 1.17
N GLY A 159 25.22 2.46 0.32
CA GLY A 159 25.90 1.42 -0.46
C GLY A 159 24.93 0.59 -1.29
N VAL A 160 24.97 -0.74 -1.09
CA VAL A 160 24.16 -1.70 -1.86
C VAL A 160 22.65 -1.49 -1.66
N THR A 161 22.21 -1.04 -0.48
CA THR A 161 20.78 -0.77 -0.23
C THR A 161 20.20 0.21 -1.25
N LEU A 162 20.91 1.31 -1.54
CA LEU A 162 20.46 2.26 -2.55
C LEU A 162 20.67 1.73 -3.98
N ARG A 163 21.82 1.09 -4.25
CA ARG A 163 22.15 0.61 -5.61
C ARG A 163 21.21 -0.48 -6.13
N GLU A 164 20.61 -1.25 -5.23
CA GLU A 164 19.62 -2.27 -5.58
C GLU A 164 18.17 -1.79 -5.44
N GLN A 165 17.97 -0.56 -4.95
CA GLN A 165 16.63 -0.03 -4.74
C GLN A 165 16.01 0.35 -6.07
N LEU A 166 15.04 -0.44 -6.54
CA LEU A 166 14.22 -0.16 -7.71
C LEU A 166 12.80 -0.63 -7.39
N THR A 167 12.08 0.21 -6.67
CA THR A 167 10.74 -0.11 -6.16
C THR A 167 9.81 1.06 -6.39
N CYS A 168 8.58 0.80 -6.83
CA CYS A 168 7.56 1.79 -7.13
C CYS A 168 6.40 1.69 -6.13
N GLY A 169 6.19 2.76 -5.36
CA GLY A 169 5.15 2.88 -4.36
C GLY A 169 3.91 3.60 -4.85
N PHE A 170 2.91 3.59 -3.97
CA PHE A 170 1.70 4.38 -4.07
C PHE A 170 1.51 5.11 -2.73
N HIS A 171 1.59 6.43 -2.76
CA HIS A 171 1.42 7.25 -1.57
C HIS A 171 0.07 7.95 -1.59
N VAL A 172 -0.58 7.97 -0.43
CA VAL A 172 -1.90 8.62 -0.28
C VAL A 172 -1.80 9.67 0.82
N HIS A 173 -2.03 10.92 0.45
CA HIS A 173 -2.10 12.06 1.35
C HIS A 173 -3.57 12.36 1.68
N VAL A 174 -3.90 12.47 2.96
CA VAL A 174 -5.24 12.86 3.42
C VAL A 174 -5.14 14.04 4.37
N GLY A 175 -5.92 15.09 4.11
CA GLY A 175 -5.93 16.32 4.91
C GLY A 175 -6.29 16.08 6.36
N VAL A 176 -5.56 16.74 7.29
CA VAL A 176 -5.83 16.81 8.72
C VAL A 176 -5.88 18.26 9.15
N ASN A 177 -6.56 18.55 10.26
CA ASN A 177 -6.77 19.92 10.73
C ASN A 177 -5.49 20.53 11.34
N ASP A 178 -4.72 19.68 12.04
CA ASP A 178 -3.46 20.06 12.69
C ASP A 178 -2.59 18.82 12.96
N GLY A 179 -1.40 19.01 13.50
CA GLY A 179 -0.47 17.93 13.81
C GLY A 179 -0.94 17.02 14.94
N GLU A 180 -1.68 17.52 15.92
CA GLU A 180 -2.24 16.68 17.00
C GLU A 180 -3.29 15.73 16.47
N GLU A 181 -4.23 16.18 15.60
CA GLU A 181 -5.15 15.29 14.91
C GLU A 181 -4.38 14.29 14.03
N GLY A 182 -3.36 14.77 13.30
CA GLY A 182 -2.54 13.93 12.44
C GLY A 182 -1.86 12.79 13.21
N VAL A 183 -1.24 13.05 14.35
CA VAL A 183 -0.62 12.01 15.18
C VAL A 183 -1.66 11.08 15.80
N ALA A 184 -2.78 11.63 16.28
CA ALA A 184 -3.88 10.82 16.79
C ALA A 184 -4.44 9.86 15.73
N VAL A 185 -4.49 10.30 14.47
CA VAL A 185 -4.83 9.46 13.31
C VAL A 185 -3.77 8.39 13.08
N LEU A 186 -2.49 8.76 12.99
CA LEU A 186 -1.38 7.81 12.81
C LEU A 186 -1.44 6.68 13.83
N ASP A 187 -1.60 7.01 15.12
CA ASP A 187 -1.65 6.02 16.20
C ASP A 187 -2.79 5.02 16.07
N ARG A 188 -3.90 5.42 15.43
CA ARG A 188 -5.11 4.59 15.24
C ARG A 188 -5.08 3.75 13.97
N ILE A 189 -4.56 4.30 12.86
CA ILE A 189 -4.60 3.60 11.56
C ILE A 189 -3.56 2.48 11.44
N ARG A 190 -2.50 2.46 12.25
CA ARG A 190 -1.37 1.50 12.15
C ARG A 190 -1.80 0.05 11.97
N ARG A 191 -2.83 -0.40 12.68
CA ARG A 191 -3.34 -1.78 12.62
C ARG A 191 -3.99 -2.15 11.30
N TRP A 192 -4.44 -1.16 10.53
CA TRP A 192 -5.13 -1.34 9.26
C TRP A 192 -4.19 -1.35 8.05
N LEU A 193 -2.98 -0.77 8.20
CA LEU A 193 -2.00 -0.66 7.14
C LEU A 193 -1.62 -2.00 6.50
N PRO A 194 -1.47 -3.11 7.25
CA PRO A 194 -1.21 -4.42 6.64
C PRO A 194 -2.33 -4.90 5.68
N VAL A 195 -3.59 -4.53 5.93
CA VAL A 195 -4.70 -4.88 5.02
C VAL A 195 -4.60 -4.08 3.72
N LEU A 196 -4.20 -2.80 3.79
CA LEU A 196 -3.94 -1.99 2.60
C LEU A 196 -2.76 -2.54 1.78
N LEU A 197 -1.69 -2.97 2.45
CA LEU A 197 -0.55 -3.65 1.80
C LEU A 197 -1.00 -4.90 1.05
N ALA A 198 -1.81 -5.74 1.69
CA ALA A 198 -2.33 -6.96 1.07
C ALA A 198 -3.19 -6.66 -0.16
N LEU A 199 -4.07 -5.66 -0.06
CA LEU A 199 -4.93 -5.23 -1.17
C LEU A 199 -4.13 -4.64 -2.33
N SER A 200 -3.05 -3.90 -2.10
CA SER A 200 -2.25 -3.24 -3.13
C SER A 200 -1.16 -4.11 -3.74
N ALA A 201 -0.91 -5.32 -3.24
CA ALA A 201 0.24 -6.16 -3.61
C ALA A 201 0.42 -6.31 -5.13
N ASN A 202 1.59 -5.89 -5.66
CA ASN A 202 1.87 -5.85 -7.10
C ASN A 202 3.38 -6.03 -7.40
N SER A 203 4.08 -6.84 -6.62
CA SER A 203 5.54 -7.05 -6.79
C SER A 203 5.98 -8.49 -6.49
N PRO A 204 5.49 -9.50 -7.24
CA PRO A 204 5.83 -10.90 -6.98
C PRO A 204 7.20 -11.30 -7.50
N PHE A 205 7.76 -10.55 -8.46
CA PHE A 205 9.04 -10.84 -9.09
C PHE A 205 10.12 -9.84 -8.71
N TRP A 206 11.36 -10.34 -8.59
CA TRP A 206 12.57 -9.54 -8.34
C TRP A 206 13.76 -10.16 -9.03
N GLN A 207 14.50 -9.37 -9.82
CA GLN A 207 15.72 -9.82 -10.50
C GLN A 207 15.55 -11.13 -11.29
N GLY A 208 14.43 -11.27 -11.99
CA GLY A 208 14.18 -12.43 -12.84
C GLY A 208 13.57 -13.66 -12.15
N ALA A 209 13.32 -13.59 -10.85
CA ALA A 209 12.80 -14.72 -10.06
C ALA A 209 11.48 -14.40 -9.37
N ASP A 210 10.59 -15.39 -9.25
CA ASP A 210 9.44 -15.32 -8.33
C ASP A 210 9.96 -15.39 -6.90
N THR A 211 9.61 -14.39 -6.11
CA THR A 211 10.11 -14.20 -4.75
C THR A 211 9.35 -15.01 -3.70
N GLY A 212 8.19 -15.57 -4.05
CA GLY A 212 7.24 -16.17 -3.11
C GLY A 212 6.41 -15.16 -2.31
N TYR A 213 6.58 -13.85 -2.55
CA TYR A 213 5.81 -12.77 -1.91
C TYR A 213 4.84 -12.15 -2.92
N ALA A 214 3.71 -11.65 -2.44
CA ALA A 214 2.79 -10.83 -3.23
C ALA A 214 3.27 -9.38 -3.35
N SER A 215 3.90 -8.84 -2.26
CA SER A 215 4.59 -7.56 -2.24
C SER A 215 6.05 -7.74 -1.79
N PHE A 216 6.95 -8.00 -2.72
CA PHE A 216 8.39 -8.01 -2.43
C PHE A 216 8.95 -6.59 -2.29
N ARG A 217 8.28 -5.58 -2.86
CA ARG A 217 8.62 -4.17 -2.61
C ARG A 217 8.71 -3.89 -1.11
N TYR A 218 7.75 -4.34 -0.32
CA TYR A 218 7.75 -4.13 1.12
C TYR A 218 8.99 -4.77 1.80
N GLN A 219 9.40 -5.95 1.36
CA GLN A 219 10.62 -6.61 1.86
C GLN A 219 11.89 -5.86 1.43
N ALA A 220 11.97 -5.45 0.17
CA ALA A 220 13.10 -4.67 -0.35
C ALA A 220 13.21 -3.30 0.36
N TRP A 221 12.08 -2.63 0.58
CA TRP A 221 12.00 -1.35 1.28
C TRP A 221 12.39 -1.46 2.76
N SER A 222 12.10 -2.58 3.42
CA SER A 222 12.42 -2.82 4.83
C SER A 222 13.92 -2.80 5.17
N ARG A 223 14.79 -2.76 4.17
CA ARG A 223 16.26 -2.57 4.33
C ARG A 223 16.64 -1.15 4.75
N TRP A 224 15.76 -0.15 4.58
CA TRP A 224 16.00 1.21 5.02
C TRP A 224 15.84 1.33 6.54
N PRO A 225 16.70 2.11 7.22
CA PRO A 225 16.75 2.12 8.69
C PRO A 225 15.45 2.48 9.40
N THR A 226 14.60 3.29 8.77
CA THR A 226 13.34 3.78 9.35
C THR A 226 12.09 3.16 8.72
N ALA A 227 12.27 2.23 7.75
CA ALA A 227 11.15 1.62 7.06
C ALA A 227 10.33 0.70 7.96
N GLY A 228 9.02 0.72 7.73
CA GLY A 228 8.07 -0.15 8.42
C GLY A 228 7.23 0.55 9.49
N PRO A 229 6.56 -0.23 10.35
CA PRO A 229 5.70 0.30 11.38
C PRO A 229 6.48 0.97 12.51
N CYS A 230 5.95 2.08 13.00
CA CYS A 230 6.47 2.79 14.17
C CYS A 230 5.68 2.46 15.44
N GLU A 231 6.23 2.82 16.60
CA GLU A 231 5.50 2.80 17.86
C GLU A 231 4.48 3.93 17.92
N ARG A 232 3.61 3.89 18.92
CA ARG A 232 2.65 4.96 19.17
C ARG A 232 3.35 6.23 19.66
N PHE A 233 2.96 7.38 19.14
CA PHE A 233 3.53 8.67 19.51
C PHE A 233 2.76 9.35 20.63
N GLY A 234 1.42 9.32 20.63
CA GLY A 234 0.56 9.90 21.66
C GLY A 234 0.33 11.40 21.56
N SER A 235 1.26 12.18 20.99
CA SER A 235 1.12 13.62 20.74
C SER A 235 2.04 14.09 19.62
N GLU A 236 1.71 15.23 19.00
CA GLU A 236 2.55 15.88 17.98
C GLU A 236 3.96 16.18 18.52
N ARG A 237 4.04 16.67 19.76
CA ARG A 237 5.32 16.93 20.40
C ARG A 237 6.21 15.68 20.50
N GLU A 238 5.66 14.52 20.87
CA GLU A 238 6.40 13.28 20.98
C GLU A 238 6.79 12.73 19.59
N TYR A 239 5.94 12.90 18.58
CA TYR A 239 6.27 12.59 17.19
C TYR A 239 7.51 13.39 16.74
N HIS A 240 7.49 14.70 16.87
CA HIS A 240 8.62 15.53 16.47
C HIS A 240 9.89 15.25 17.30
N ARG A 241 9.73 14.98 18.60
CA ARG A 241 10.87 14.56 19.45
C ARG A 241 11.49 13.26 18.95
N TYR A 242 10.64 12.29 18.58
CA TYR A 242 11.11 11.01 18.05
C TYR A 242 11.82 11.19 16.71
N VAL A 243 11.26 11.91 15.77
CA VAL A 243 11.89 12.22 14.47
C VAL A 243 13.23 12.94 14.67
N GLN A 244 13.29 13.94 15.56
CA GLN A 244 14.55 14.62 15.88
C GLN A 244 15.58 13.68 16.50
N SER A 245 15.16 12.74 17.34
CA SER A 245 16.08 11.76 17.90
C SER A 245 16.70 10.87 16.81
N LEU A 246 15.94 10.48 15.79
CA LEU A 246 16.44 9.72 14.63
C LEU A 246 17.45 10.55 13.82
N LEU A 247 17.16 11.81 13.56
CA LEU A 247 18.06 12.73 12.84
C LEU A 247 19.37 12.97 13.60
N THR A 248 19.30 13.10 14.92
CA THR A 248 20.47 13.32 15.80
C THR A 248 21.46 12.14 15.77
N THR A 249 21.01 10.94 15.41
CA THR A 249 21.93 9.79 15.21
C THR A 249 22.92 10.00 14.07
N GLY A 250 22.64 10.94 13.16
CA GLY A 250 23.42 11.16 11.94
C GLY A 250 23.31 10.03 10.92
N VAL A 251 22.46 9.02 11.13
CA VAL A 251 22.18 7.94 10.15
C VAL A 251 21.38 8.49 8.98
N LEU A 252 20.32 9.24 9.26
CA LEU A 252 19.49 9.89 8.24
C LEU A 252 20.15 11.17 7.74
N LEU A 253 20.01 11.46 6.45
CA LEU A 253 20.47 12.73 5.86
C LEU A 253 19.53 13.88 6.20
N ASP A 254 18.22 13.62 6.18
CA ASP A 254 17.14 14.57 6.37
C ASP A 254 15.83 13.85 6.75
N GLU A 255 14.78 14.62 7.08
CA GLU A 255 13.45 14.09 7.40
C GLU A 255 12.78 13.33 6.23
N GLY A 256 13.19 13.59 4.99
CA GLY A 256 12.71 12.81 3.83
C GLY A 256 13.02 11.32 3.94
N MET A 257 14.02 10.94 4.78
CA MET A 257 14.37 9.56 5.06
C MET A 257 13.59 8.93 6.23
N VAL A 258 12.55 9.57 6.73
CA VAL A 258 11.60 8.96 7.68
C VAL A 258 10.61 8.12 6.88
N TYR A 259 10.95 6.84 6.66
CA TYR A 259 10.25 5.91 5.77
C TYR A 259 9.21 5.04 6.49
N PHE A 260 8.53 5.57 7.52
CA PHE A 260 7.45 4.84 8.19
C PHE A 260 6.34 4.44 7.19
N ASP A 261 5.61 3.35 7.49
CA ASP A 261 4.45 2.90 6.70
C ASP A 261 3.37 3.99 6.55
N ALA A 262 3.27 4.89 7.54
CA ALA A 262 2.53 6.15 7.48
C ALA A 262 3.22 7.22 8.34
N ARG A 263 3.16 8.49 7.93
CA ARG A 263 3.81 9.62 8.62
C ARG A 263 3.01 10.92 8.49
N LEU A 264 3.35 11.94 9.24
CA LEU A 264 2.96 13.31 8.89
C LEU A 264 3.75 13.75 7.67
N SER A 265 3.07 14.38 6.72
CA SER A 265 3.77 14.98 5.58
C SER A 265 4.54 16.22 6.04
N ARG A 266 5.75 16.38 5.53
CA ARG A 266 6.60 17.53 5.83
C ARG A 266 6.09 18.83 5.23
N ASN A 267 5.53 18.74 4.03
CA ASN A 267 5.23 19.89 3.17
C ASN A 267 3.73 20.26 3.13
N HIS A 268 2.87 19.35 3.59
CA HIS A 268 1.41 19.50 3.51
C HIS A 268 0.77 19.13 4.84
N PRO A 269 -0.35 19.75 5.23
CA PRO A 269 -1.09 19.38 6.43
C PRO A 269 -1.87 18.07 6.21
N THR A 270 -1.14 16.97 6.00
CA THR A 270 -1.71 15.66 5.66
C THR A 270 -1.04 14.53 6.47
N VAL A 271 -1.79 13.46 6.68
CA VAL A 271 -1.24 12.13 6.94
C VAL A 271 -0.93 11.50 5.58
N GLU A 272 0.29 10.99 5.42
CA GLU A 272 0.80 10.31 4.23
C GLU A 272 0.93 8.82 4.52
N VAL A 273 0.15 7.99 3.84
CA VAL A 273 0.24 6.52 3.89
C VAL A 273 1.08 6.03 2.71
N ARG A 274 2.16 5.29 3.01
CA ARG A 274 3.23 4.92 2.07
C ARG A 274 3.38 3.40 1.86
N ILE A 275 2.65 2.60 2.61
CA ILE A 275 2.83 1.14 2.67
C ILE A 275 2.48 0.43 1.35
N ALA A 276 1.60 1.02 0.54
CA ALA A 276 1.04 0.39 -0.65
C ALA A 276 2.04 0.28 -1.81
N ASP A 277 2.01 -0.85 -2.53
CA ASP A 277 2.59 -0.97 -3.85
C ASP A 277 1.81 -0.09 -4.84
N VAL A 278 2.47 0.43 -5.90
CA VAL A 278 1.74 1.02 -7.01
C VAL A 278 0.79 -0.02 -7.61
N CYS A 279 -0.49 0.32 -7.76
CA CYS A 279 -1.51 -0.60 -8.24
C CYS A 279 -1.51 -0.68 -9.77
N MET A 280 -1.63 -1.88 -10.32
CA MET A 280 -1.64 -2.06 -11.78
C MET A 280 -2.77 -1.29 -12.46
N GLU A 281 -3.97 -1.29 -11.90
CA GLU A 281 -5.16 -0.63 -12.44
C GLU A 281 -5.50 0.68 -11.70
N ALA A 282 -5.94 1.70 -12.42
CA ALA A 282 -6.29 3.02 -11.86
C ALA A 282 -7.49 2.95 -10.90
N SER A 283 -8.49 2.10 -11.17
CA SER A 283 -9.65 1.90 -10.27
C SER A 283 -9.22 1.29 -8.93
N HIS A 284 -8.28 0.35 -8.98
CA HIS A 284 -7.71 -0.29 -7.81
C HIS A 284 -6.94 0.74 -6.93
N ALA A 285 -6.05 1.54 -7.56
CA ALA A 285 -5.35 2.62 -6.87
C ALA A 285 -6.31 3.62 -6.19
N ALA A 286 -7.36 4.04 -6.91
CA ALA A 286 -8.36 4.95 -6.38
C ALA A 286 -9.16 4.35 -5.21
N ALA A 287 -9.47 3.05 -5.24
CA ALA A 287 -10.12 2.38 -4.12
C ALA A 287 -9.20 2.35 -2.88
N ILE A 288 -7.90 2.07 -3.03
CA ILE A 288 -6.94 2.17 -1.93
C ILE A 288 -6.91 3.60 -1.36
N ALA A 289 -6.89 4.63 -2.20
CA ALA A 289 -6.91 6.01 -1.75
C ALA A 289 -8.19 6.34 -0.95
N ALA A 290 -9.35 5.87 -1.39
CA ALA A 290 -10.62 6.05 -0.68
C ALA A 290 -10.66 5.29 0.66
N LEU A 291 -10.11 4.06 0.71
CA LEU A 291 -9.95 3.31 1.96
C LEU A 291 -9.08 4.09 2.97
N VAL A 292 -7.97 4.67 2.51
CA VAL A 292 -7.09 5.51 3.36
C VAL A 292 -7.85 6.75 3.85
N ARG A 293 -8.59 7.47 2.97
CA ARG A 293 -9.41 8.61 3.36
C ARG A 293 -10.44 8.22 4.44
N GLY A 294 -11.13 7.10 4.22
CA GLY A 294 -12.09 6.55 5.19
C GLY A 294 -11.47 6.22 6.54
N LEU A 295 -10.26 5.63 6.54
CA LEU A 295 -9.50 5.34 7.76
C LEU A 295 -9.10 6.60 8.52
N VAL A 296 -8.58 7.61 7.83
CA VAL A 296 -8.19 8.90 8.44
C VAL A 296 -9.40 9.59 9.07
N GLU A 297 -10.50 9.67 8.33
CA GLU A 297 -11.73 10.29 8.86
C GLU A 297 -12.29 9.50 10.06
N ARG A 298 -12.34 8.18 9.98
CA ARG A 298 -12.80 7.34 11.10
C ARG A 298 -11.93 7.51 12.34
N ALA A 299 -10.61 7.50 12.15
CA ALA A 299 -9.64 7.67 13.24
C ALA A 299 -9.75 9.05 13.91
N ALA A 300 -9.96 10.12 13.12
CA ALA A 300 -10.16 11.46 13.64
C ALA A 300 -11.46 11.59 14.44
N ARG A 301 -12.56 10.97 13.98
CA ARG A 301 -13.83 10.90 14.73
C ARG A 301 -13.68 10.16 16.05
N GLU A 302 -12.96 9.05 16.07
CA GLU A 302 -12.67 8.29 17.28
C GLU A 302 -11.84 9.09 18.27
N TRP A 303 -10.81 9.80 17.81
CA TRP A 303 -10.03 10.71 18.64
C TRP A 303 -10.86 11.82 19.26
N ARG A 304 -11.63 12.54 18.46
CA ARG A 304 -12.55 13.61 18.94
C ARG A 304 -13.58 13.10 19.94
N SER A 305 -13.98 11.83 19.82
CA SER A 305 -14.93 11.18 20.73
C SER A 305 -14.26 10.58 21.98
N GLY A 306 -12.94 10.74 22.15
CA GLY A 306 -12.22 10.20 23.30
C GLY A 306 -12.08 8.67 23.29
N ILE A 307 -12.29 8.00 22.15
CA ILE A 307 -12.10 6.55 22.02
C ILE A 307 -10.60 6.28 22.06
N SER A 308 -10.20 5.39 22.95
CA SER A 308 -8.80 5.00 23.13
C SER A 308 -8.25 4.31 21.88
N GLU A 309 -7.03 4.65 21.50
CA GLU A 309 -6.30 4.01 20.43
C GLU A 309 -5.85 2.58 20.81
N PRO A 310 -5.69 1.70 19.82
CA PRO A 310 -5.25 0.33 20.04
C PRO A 310 -3.79 0.25 20.52
N ARG A 311 -3.52 -0.64 21.49
CA ARG A 311 -2.16 -0.89 21.99
C ARG A 311 -1.53 -2.07 21.26
N LEU A 312 -0.95 -1.82 20.08
CA LEU A 312 -0.14 -2.79 19.35
C LEU A 312 1.30 -2.28 19.26
N SER A 313 2.27 -3.14 19.57
CA SER A 313 3.68 -2.83 19.40
C SER A 313 4.09 -2.81 17.92
N ALA A 314 5.15 -2.08 17.57
CA ALA A 314 5.72 -2.11 16.21
C ALA A 314 6.10 -3.55 15.80
N GLY A 315 6.55 -4.40 16.75
CA GLY A 315 6.86 -5.80 16.49
C GLY A 315 5.64 -6.60 16.02
N GLN A 316 4.47 -6.44 16.65
CA GLN A 316 3.23 -7.09 16.23
C GLN A 316 2.77 -6.59 14.86
N LEU A 317 2.85 -5.28 14.63
CA LEU A 317 2.52 -4.68 13.33
C LEU A 317 3.46 -5.15 12.22
N ARG A 318 4.76 -5.32 12.52
CA ARG A 318 5.74 -5.88 11.58
C ARG A 318 5.40 -7.30 11.15
N LEU A 319 4.96 -8.16 12.08
CA LEU A 319 4.50 -9.51 11.74
C LEU A 319 3.25 -9.48 10.85
N ALA A 320 2.30 -8.57 11.14
CA ALA A 320 1.10 -8.41 10.32
C ALA A 320 1.44 -7.92 8.91
N ALA A 321 2.32 -6.93 8.76
CA ALA A 321 2.77 -6.41 7.48
C ALA A 321 3.61 -7.45 6.72
N TRP A 322 4.48 -8.21 7.42
CA TRP A 322 5.23 -9.29 6.79
C TRP A 322 4.30 -10.34 6.20
N LYS A 323 3.28 -10.81 6.98
CA LYS A 323 2.29 -11.77 6.49
C LYS A 323 1.50 -11.23 5.30
N ALA A 324 1.08 -9.97 5.37
CA ALA A 324 0.38 -9.28 4.28
C ALA A 324 1.23 -9.20 3.01
N SER A 325 2.52 -8.86 3.14
CA SER A 325 3.45 -8.79 2.00
C SER A 325 3.70 -10.17 1.37
N GLN A 326 3.72 -11.23 2.18
CA GLN A 326 3.89 -12.59 1.69
C GLN A 326 2.66 -13.08 0.93
N SER A 327 1.48 -12.91 1.50
CA SER A 327 0.26 -13.56 1.02
C SER A 327 -0.57 -12.70 0.07
N GLY A 328 -0.47 -11.37 0.16
CA GLY A 328 -1.48 -10.51 -0.45
C GLY A 328 -2.87 -10.88 0.06
N VAL A 329 -3.82 -11.00 -0.88
CA VAL A 329 -5.21 -11.40 -0.58
C VAL A 329 -5.48 -12.89 -0.81
N ASP A 330 -4.46 -13.67 -1.15
CA ASP A 330 -4.61 -15.05 -1.66
C ASP A 330 -4.61 -16.11 -0.55
N ASP A 331 -4.32 -15.72 0.70
CA ASP A 331 -4.25 -16.62 1.86
C ASP A 331 -4.74 -15.90 3.12
N THR A 332 -4.17 -16.22 4.28
CA THR A 332 -4.49 -15.63 5.57
C THR A 332 -3.76 -14.32 5.81
N LEU A 333 -4.41 -13.41 6.53
CA LEU A 333 -3.82 -12.22 7.14
C LEU A 333 -3.90 -12.32 8.67
N LEU A 334 -3.32 -11.35 9.39
CA LEU A 334 -3.65 -11.17 10.80
C LEU A 334 -4.88 -10.27 10.93
N HIS A 335 -5.89 -10.73 11.67
CA HIS A 335 -7.13 -9.99 11.91
C HIS A 335 -6.82 -8.65 12.58
N PRO A 336 -7.22 -7.50 11.99
CA PRO A 336 -6.76 -6.18 12.45
C PRO A 336 -7.17 -5.84 13.89
N LEU A 337 -8.22 -6.45 14.43
CA LEU A 337 -8.67 -6.21 15.80
C LEU A 337 -8.17 -7.26 16.79
N LEU A 338 -8.03 -8.54 16.38
CA LEU A 338 -7.73 -9.67 17.26
C LEU A 338 -6.25 -10.11 17.19
N ASN A 339 -5.53 -9.70 16.14
CA ASN A 339 -4.13 -10.08 15.88
C ASN A 339 -3.89 -11.60 15.83
N ILE A 340 -4.86 -12.35 15.31
CA ILE A 340 -4.80 -13.79 15.04
C ILE A 340 -4.99 -14.06 13.55
N PRO A 341 -4.54 -15.18 13.00
CA PRO A 341 -4.76 -15.51 11.60
C PRO A 341 -6.25 -15.57 11.25
N CYS A 342 -6.62 -14.98 10.11
CA CYS A 342 -7.97 -15.05 9.53
C CYS A 342 -7.87 -15.05 7.99
N PRO A 343 -8.90 -15.50 7.26
CA PRO A 343 -8.95 -15.33 5.81
C PRO A 343 -8.80 -13.85 5.41
N ALA A 344 -8.10 -13.57 4.30
CA ALA A 344 -7.90 -12.18 3.84
C ALA A 344 -9.24 -11.45 3.62
N GLY A 345 -10.25 -12.14 3.07
CA GLY A 345 -11.59 -11.57 2.89
C GLY A 345 -12.24 -11.11 4.21
N GLU A 346 -12.02 -11.83 5.32
CA GLU A 346 -12.50 -11.42 6.66
C GLU A 346 -11.81 -10.14 7.13
N ALA A 347 -10.48 -10.06 7.01
CA ALA A 347 -9.72 -8.85 7.37
C ALA A 347 -10.20 -7.62 6.59
N VAL A 348 -10.46 -7.77 5.28
CA VAL A 348 -10.99 -6.72 4.41
C VAL A 348 -12.42 -6.32 4.82
N GLN A 349 -13.29 -7.28 5.13
CA GLN A 349 -14.67 -6.99 5.59
C GLN A 349 -14.67 -6.23 6.92
N VAL A 350 -13.76 -6.57 7.84
CA VAL A 350 -13.60 -5.85 9.11
C VAL A 350 -13.14 -4.42 8.87
N LEU A 351 -12.20 -4.18 7.92
CA LEU A 351 -11.79 -2.85 7.50
C LEU A 351 -12.99 -2.04 6.93
N LEU A 352 -13.69 -2.60 5.94
CA LEU A 352 -14.85 -1.95 5.31
C LEU A 352 -15.94 -1.61 6.34
N SER A 353 -16.26 -2.55 7.24
CA SER A 353 -17.24 -2.32 8.31
C SER A 353 -16.81 -1.19 9.26
N HIS A 354 -15.52 -1.12 9.60
CA HIS A 354 -14.97 -0.09 10.47
C HIS A 354 -15.09 1.33 9.88
N ILE A 355 -14.79 1.48 8.59
CA ILE A 355 -14.80 2.79 7.91
C ILE A 355 -16.12 3.11 7.18
N ARG A 356 -17.08 2.19 7.19
CA ARG A 356 -18.36 2.33 6.49
C ARG A 356 -19.05 3.67 6.70
N PRO A 357 -19.17 4.22 7.94
CA PRO A 357 -19.79 5.52 8.13
C PRO A 357 -19.08 6.66 7.39
N ALA A 358 -17.74 6.62 7.33
CA ALA A 358 -16.96 7.62 6.62
C ALA A 358 -17.09 7.49 5.10
N LEU A 359 -17.16 6.25 4.57
CA LEU A 359 -17.40 5.99 3.14
C LEU A 359 -18.82 6.43 2.72
N ALA A 360 -19.82 6.18 3.55
CA ALA A 360 -21.21 6.62 3.31
C ALA A 360 -21.32 8.15 3.24
N ASP A 361 -20.68 8.86 4.19
CA ASP A 361 -20.69 10.32 4.23
C ASP A 361 -19.97 10.96 3.03
N SER A 362 -18.98 10.28 2.44
CA SER A 362 -18.29 10.72 1.22
C SER A 362 -18.96 10.25 -0.07
N GLY A 363 -19.95 9.36 0.01
CA GLY A 363 -20.63 8.78 -1.15
C GLY A 363 -19.83 7.69 -1.87
N ASP A 364 -18.77 7.14 -1.25
CA ASP A 364 -17.85 6.18 -1.88
C ASP A 364 -18.18 4.72 -1.55
N GLU A 365 -19.12 4.45 -0.62
CA GLU A 365 -19.32 3.11 -0.04
C GLU A 365 -19.55 2.04 -1.10
N GLU A 366 -20.45 2.27 -2.06
CA GLU A 366 -20.79 1.30 -3.09
C GLU A 366 -19.59 0.97 -3.98
N GLN A 367 -18.94 2.01 -4.51
CA GLN A 367 -17.82 1.85 -5.44
C GLN A 367 -16.60 1.18 -4.78
N VAL A 368 -16.26 1.59 -3.55
CA VAL A 368 -15.12 1.02 -2.80
C VAL A 368 -15.39 -0.43 -2.41
N THR A 369 -16.62 -0.74 -1.98
CA THR A 369 -17.00 -2.11 -1.61
C THR A 369 -16.99 -3.02 -2.83
N ALA A 370 -17.50 -2.58 -3.98
CA ALA A 370 -17.47 -3.33 -5.23
C ALA A 370 -16.04 -3.61 -5.70
N GLU A 371 -15.16 -2.60 -5.63
CA GLU A 371 -13.77 -2.76 -6.04
C GLU A 371 -13.00 -3.68 -5.09
N ALA A 372 -13.21 -3.57 -3.77
CA ALA A 372 -12.62 -4.50 -2.80
C ALA A 372 -13.06 -5.96 -3.05
N ALA A 373 -14.34 -6.17 -3.38
CA ALA A 373 -14.85 -7.50 -3.74
C ALA A 373 -14.22 -8.01 -5.05
N ARG A 374 -14.02 -7.13 -6.05
CA ARG A 374 -13.32 -7.47 -7.30
C ARG A 374 -11.87 -7.89 -7.02
N ILE A 375 -11.15 -7.14 -6.19
CA ILE A 375 -9.77 -7.47 -5.81
C ILE A 375 -9.70 -8.83 -5.12
N LEU A 376 -10.60 -9.11 -4.19
CA LEU A 376 -10.64 -10.40 -3.49
C LEU A 376 -10.93 -11.57 -4.44
N SER A 377 -11.78 -11.39 -5.45
CA SER A 377 -12.16 -12.45 -6.40
C SER A 377 -11.14 -12.62 -7.53
N ALA A 378 -10.74 -11.51 -8.18
CA ALA A 378 -9.83 -11.52 -9.33
C ALA A 378 -8.34 -11.53 -8.95
N GLY A 379 -8.00 -11.26 -7.68
CA GLY A 379 -6.63 -11.08 -7.21
C GLY A 379 -6.10 -9.67 -7.42
N THR A 380 -4.91 -9.45 -6.89
CA THR A 380 -4.13 -8.22 -7.04
C THR A 380 -3.24 -8.28 -8.28
N GLY A 381 -2.49 -7.22 -8.56
CA GLY A 381 -1.49 -7.23 -9.63
C GLY A 381 -0.46 -8.36 -9.50
N ALA A 382 -0.15 -8.79 -8.26
CA ALA A 382 0.77 -9.91 -8.03
C ALA A 382 0.25 -11.23 -8.60
N ARG A 383 -1.05 -11.53 -8.41
CA ARG A 383 -1.68 -12.74 -8.99
C ARG A 383 -1.66 -12.67 -10.51
N ARG A 384 -2.05 -11.54 -11.10
CA ARG A 384 -2.05 -11.35 -12.57
C ARG A 384 -0.67 -11.53 -13.17
N GLN A 385 0.36 -10.94 -12.59
CA GLN A 385 1.74 -11.13 -13.06
C GLN A 385 2.14 -12.62 -13.06
N ARG A 386 1.77 -13.38 -12.02
CA ARG A 386 2.04 -14.83 -11.96
C ARG A 386 1.22 -15.63 -12.97
N GLU A 387 -0.05 -15.30 -13.20
CA GLU A 387 -0.91 -15.92 -14.22
C GLU A 387 -0.32 -15.71 -15.62
N THR A 388 0.15 -14.49 -15.93
CA THR A 388 0.83 -14.20 -17.19
C THR A 388 2.13 -14.99 -17.32
N MET A 389 2.93 -15.06 -16.26
CA MET A 389 4.16 -15.87 -16.25
C MET A 389 3.87 -17.35 -16.44
N MET A 390 2.82 -17.90 -15.80
CA MET A 390 2.44 -19.30 -15.97
C MET A 390 1.98 -19.61 -17.40
N SER A 391 1.24 -18.71 -18.03
CA SER A 391 0.70 -18.92 -19.38
C SER A 391 1.72 -18.69 -20.49
N THR A 392 2.65 -17.72 -20.31
CA THR A 392 3.58 -17.30 -21.37
C THR A 392 5.01 -17.78 -21.15
N GLN A 393 5.38 -18.16 -19.95
CA GLN A 393 6.76 -18.48 -19.53
C GLN A 393 7.74 -17.33 -19.87
N SER A 394 7.26 -16.06 -19.84
CA SER A 394 8.02 -14.91 -20.29
C SER A 394 7.83 -13.72 -19.34
N LEU A 395 8.90 -13.29 -18.67
CA LEU A 395 8.91 -12.08 -17.86
C LEU A 395 8.68 -10.82 -18.71
N ALA A 396 9.16 -10.80 -19.97
CA ALA A 396 8.87 -9.72 -20.89
C ALA A 396 7.34 -9.60 -21.14
N ALA A 397 6.64 -10.72 -21.34
CA ALA A 397 5.18 -10.71 -21.48
C ALA A 397 4.49 -10.20 -20.20
N VAL A 398 4.97 -10.56 -19.01
CA VAL A 398 4.47 -10.03 -17.73
C VAL A 398 4.52 -8.50 -17.70
N VAL A 399 5.68 -7.92 -18.07
CA VAL A 399 5.84 -6.46 -18.08
C VAL A 399 4.97 -5.80 -19.13
N LEU A 400 4.93 -6.34 -20.36
CA LEU A 400 4.15 -5.75 -21.46
C LEU A 400 2.64 -5.85 -21.23
N GLU A 401 2.14 -6.90 -20.60
CA GLU A 401 0.75 -6.99 -20.18
C GLU A 401 0.43 -5.98 -19.07
N ALA A 402 1.33 -5.82 -18.09
CA ALA A 402 1.20 -4.80 -17.05
C ALA A 402 1.16 -3.38 -17.63
N VAL A 403 1.90 -3.08 -18.71
CA VAL A 403 1.77 -1.81 -19.46
C VAL A 403 0.35 -1.64 -19.99
N GLY A 404 -0.25 -2.68 -20.57
CA GLY A 404 -1.63 -2.66 -21.05
C GLY A 404 -2.63 -2.29 -19.94
N HIS A 405 -2.56 -2.96 -18.79
CA HIS A 405 -3.41 -2.68 -17.63
C HIS A 405 -3.18 -1.29 -17.04
N THR A 406 -1.93 -0.83 -16.97
CA THR A 406 -1.59 0.51 -16.47
C THR A 406 -2.33 1.61 -17.24
N HIS A 407 -2.49 1.42 -18.56
CA HIS A 407 -3.07 2.43 -19.47
C HIS A 407 -4.49 2.11 -19.95
N GLY A 408 -5.13 1.08 -19.38
CA GLY A 408 -6.53 0.74 -19.66
C GLY A 408 -6.76 0.13 -21.05
N VAL A 409 -5.75 -0.47 -21.64
CA VAL A 409 -5.88 -1.27 -22.87
C VAL A 409 -6.20 -2.69 -22.45
N GLU A 410 -7.49 -3.02 -22.32
CA GLU A 410 -7.91 -4.40 -22.05
C GLU A 410 -7.62 -5.26 -23.28
N HIS A 411 -6.66 -6.15 -23.18
CA HIS A 411 -6.56 -7.27 -24.12
C HIS A 411 -7.63 -8.30 -23.72
N HIS A 412 -8.76 -8.30 -24.42
CA HIS A 412 -9.76 -9.35 -24.31
C HIS A 412 -9.21 -10.65 -24.92
N GLY A 413 -8.43 -11.40 -24.14
CA GLY A 413 -8.15 -12.80 -24.39
C GLY A 413 -9.31 -13.65 -23.83
N PRO A 414 -9.70 -14.78 -24.46
CA PRO A 414 -10.81 -15.59 -23.99
C PRO A 414 -10.51 -16.16 -22.60
N ALA A 415 -11.39 -15.91 -21.65
CA ALA A 415 -11.37 -16.53 -20.33
C ALA A 415 -11.59 -18.05 -20.46
N GLN A 416 -10.52 -18.82 -20.43
CA GLN A 416 -10.60 -20.26 -20.18
C GLN A 416 -10.61 -20.50 -18.66
N ALA A 417 -11.61 -21.20 -18.19
CA ALA A 417 -11.73 -21.65 -16.81
C ALA A 417 -10.50 -22.46 -16.41
N VAL A 418 -9.74 -21.98 -15.41
CA VAL A 418 -8.60 -22.70 -14.85
C VAL A 418 -9.08 -23.58 -13.70
N PRO A 419 -8.76 -24.89 -13.66
CA PRO A 419 -9.06 -25.76 -12.54
C PRO A 419 -8.21 -25.35 -11.31
N ALA A 420 -8.77 -25.54 -10.11
CA ALA A 420 -8.17 -25.19 -8.83
C ALA A 420 -6.74 -25.75 -8.68
N PRO A 421 -5.80 -25.00 -8.07
CA PRO A 421 -4.42 -25.46 -7.94
C PRO A 421 -4.34 -26.65 -6.97
N ALA A 422 -3.68 -27.71 -7.42
CA ALA A 422 -3.28 -28.83 -6.58
C ALA A 422 -2.22 -28.35 -5.56
N SER A 423 -2.36 -28.81 -4.32
CA SER A 423 -1.47 -28.51 -3.20
C SER A 423 -0.03 -28.95 -3.49
N TYR A 424 0.88 -28.00 -3.69
CA TYR A 424 2.33 -28.25 -3.70
C TYR A 424 2.89 -28.14 -2.26
N LEU A 425 2.73 -29.20 -1.49
CA LEU A 425 3.49 -29.45 -0.27
C LEU A 425 3.73 -30.96 -0.13
N THR A 426 4.64 -31.51 -0.93
CA THR A 426 5.37 -32.75 -0.59
C THR A 426 6.63 -32.77 -1.45
N ASP A 427 7.76 -32.58 -0.80
CA ASP A 427 9.02 -33.30 -0.90
C ASP A 427 10.20 -32.44 -0.44
N ILE A 428 10.36 -32.36 0.90
CA ILE A 428 11.67 -32.07 1.49
C ILE A 428 12.26 -33.44 1.85
N PRO A 429 13.39 -33.87 1.28
CA PRO A 429 14.05 -35.11 1.68
C PRO A 429 14.53 -35.02 3.12
N ARG A 430 14.04 -35.88 3.99
CA ARG A 430 14.60 -36.07 5.34
C ARG A 430 16.00 -36.68 5.19
N SER A 431 17.04 -35.90 5.48
CA SER A 431 18.39 -36.45 5.69
C SER A 431 18.37 -37.33 6.93
N ARG A 432 18.74 -38.61 6.75
CA ARG A 432 19.03 -39.56 7.84
C ARG A 432 20.37 -39.20 8.48
N SER A 433 20.37 -39.01 9.78
CA SER A 433 21.38 -39.52 10.72
C SER A 433 20.89 -39.28 12.13
#